data_9560b4b2114f5b825621547a592bb41c
#
_entry.id   9560b4b2114f5b825621547a592bb41c
#
_cell.length_a   1.000
_cell.length_b   1.000
_cell.length_c   1.000
_cell.angle_alpha   90.00
_cell.angle_beta   90.00
_cell.angle_gamma   90.00
#
_symmetry.space_group_name_H-M   'P 1'
#
loop_
_entity.id
_entity.type
_entity.pdbx_description
1 polymer ?
#
loop_
_entity_poly.entity_id
_entity_poly.type
_entity_poly.pdbx_seq_one_letter_code
_entity_poly.pdbx_strand_id
1 'polypeptide(L)'
;MVLKLLMRRMLQLGFALTALLGALVVGAGQAAAVPQTAPQTGSGSITTLIDNLLKGLTTPGAPAVPGAAETSQMIVVTAPVASSQTATLTGFEKDATGTWKPVLGPTKAYLGEKGMGKAQDNVYRTPQGTFPMNIAFGRQDKPEGTKMEYFKTTTRDWWDSNEKSPTYNTHVVSDTSPGGDSENLYNSGPVYDYAVNINHNPTRTPGDASAIFLHVTDGKPTQGCVAIARDEMVKVLQWLDPAKNPQITIGVNVDAPKDAPSAQQQSLPGADVIGGVVGNLADLIPSVLAGSAS
;
A
#
# COMPACT_ATOMS: atom_id res chain seq x y z
N MET A 1 39.89 13.75 -3.04
CA MET A 1 39.21 13.52 -1.75
C MET A 1 38.23 12.31 -1.89
N VAL A 2 38.74 11.18 -2.40
CA VAL A 2 37.96 9.97 -2.77
C VAL A 2 38.58 8.69 -2.19
N LEU A 3 39.43 8.79 -1.17
CA LEU A 3 40.20 7.64 -0.66
C LEU A 3 40.03 7.38 0.85
N LYS A 4 38.84 7.72 1.44
CA LYS A 4 38.57 7.45 2.86
C LYS A 4 37.27 6.62 3.11
N LEU A 5 36.67 6.07 2.06
CA LEU A 5 35.39 5.33 2.19
C LEU A 5 35.50 3.80 1.95
N LEU A 6 36.71 3.25 1.85
CA LEU A 6 36.93 1.83 1.52
C LEU A 6 37.58 0.98 2.61
N MET A 7 37.63 1.45 3.87
CA MET A 7 38.33 0.72 4.92
C MET A 7 37.54 0.56 6.23
N ARG A 8 36.27 0.11 6.13
CA ARG A 8 35.50 -0.33 7.34
C ARG A 8 34.56 -1.51 7.09
N ARG A 9 34.93 -2.43 6.23
CA ARG A 9 34.25 -3.73 6.14
C ARG A 9 35.29 -4.83 6.08
N MET A 10 35.81 -5.22 7.25
CA MET A 10 36.42 -6.53 7.55
C MET A 10 36.87 -6.47 9.01
N LEU A 11 36.08 -6.99 9.94
CA LEU A 11 36.48 -7.76 11.10
C LEU A 11 35.24 -8.01 11.98
N GLN A 12 34.73 -9.21 11.93
CA GLN A 12 34.37 -10.06 13.10
C GLN A 12 33.55 -11.26 12.63
N LEU A 13 34.28 -12.26 12.24
CA LEU A 13 33.89 -13.66 12.32
C LEU A 13 34.56 -14.21 13.57
N GLY A 14 33.83 -14.94 14.39
CA GLY A 14 34.48 -15.80 15.39
C GLY A 14 33.66 -16.09 16.63
N PHE A 15 33.15 -17.33 16.71
CA PHE A 15 32.97 -18.18 17.90
C PHE A 15 31.93 -17.71 18.99
N ALA A 16 30.98 -18.52 19.44
CA ALA A 16 31.15 -19.84 20.03
C ALA A 16 29.82 -20.61 20.14
N LEU A 17 29.94 -21.88 19.84
CA LEU A 17 29.01 -22.98 20.12
C LEU A 17 29.30 -23.47 21.55
N THR A 18 28.31 -23.49 22.46
CA THR A 18 28.37 -24.33 23.66
C THR A 18 26.99 -24.91 23.98
N ALA A 19 26.93 -26.22 23.87
CA ALA A 19 25.85 -27.10 24.33
C ALA A 19 25.90 -27.19 25.87
N LEU A 20 24.73 -27.29 26.51
CA LEU A 20 24.65 -27.86 27.86
C LEU A 20 23.39 -28.73 27.95
N LEU A 21 23.65 -30.04 28.08
CA LEU A 21 22.72 -31.09 28.56
C LEU A 21 22.66 -31.09 30.08
N GLY A 22 21.53 -31.55 30.63
CA GLY A 22 21.38 -32.07 32.00
C GLY A 22 20.32 -31.29 32.80
N ALA A 23 19.38 -31.83 33.50
CA ALA A 23 19.25 -33.15 34.13
C ALA A 23 17.77 -33.40 34.48
N LEU A 24 17.43 -34.66 34.41
CA LEU A 24 16.20 -35.32 34.84
C LEU A 24 16.13 -35.31 36.39
N VAL A 25 15.00 -34.87 36.99
CA VAL A 25 14.67 -35.21 38.39
C VAL A 25 13.30 -35.86 38.43
N VAL A 26 13.29 -37.13 38.80
CA VAL A 26 12.12 -37.96 39.07
C VAL A 26 11.61 -37.62 40.45
N GLY A 27 10.33 -37.23 40.54
CA GLY A 27 9.60 -37.12 41.83
C GLY A 27 8.31 -37.94 41.73
N ALA A 28 8.28 -39.05 42.42
CA ALA A 28 7.09 -39.91 42.55
C ALA A 28 6.09 -39.28 43.55
N GLY A 29 4.83 -39.17 43.11
CA GLY A 29 3.71 -38.73 43.97
C GLY A 29 2.38 -39.32 43.43
N GLN A 30 1.70 -40.01 44.29
CA GLN A 30 0.62 -40.97 44.19
C GLN A 30 -0.58 -40.61 43.32
N ALA A 31 -1.15 -41.68 42.75
CA ALA A 31 -2.36 -41.74 41.93
C ALA A 31 -3.63 -41.44 42.71
N ALA A 32 -4.50 -40.59 42.12
CA ALA A 32 -5.94 -40.61 42.37
C ALA A 32 -6.63 -40.90 41.05
N ALA A 33 -7.43 -41.96 41.03
CA ALA A 33 -8.17 -42.44 39.87
C ALA A 33 -9.31 -41.45 39.53
N VAL A 34 -9.35 -41.00 38.27
CA VAL A 34 -10.50 -40.29 37.67
C VAL A 34 -11.03 -41.18 36.55
N PRO A 35 -12.38 -41.34 36.43
CA PRO A 35 -12.96 -42.27 35.44
C PRO A 35 -12.70 -41.81 34.00
N GLN A 36 -12.23 -42.73 33.21
CA GLN A 36 -12.06 -42.56 31.73
C GLN A 36 -13.44 -42.54 31.06
N THR A 37 -13.82 -41.39 30.57
CA THR A 37 -14.76 -41.30 29.44
C THR A 37 -13.96 -41.31 28.15
N ALA A 38 -14.20 -42.34 27.31
CA ALA A 38 -13.53 -42.49 26.02
C ALA A 38 -13.82 -41.26 25.10
N PRO A 39 -12.82 -40.72 24.41
CA PRO A 39 -13.06 -39.70 23.41
C PRO A 39 -13.70 -40.36 22.18
N GLN A 40 -14.89 -39.90 21.81
CA GLN A 40 -15.47 -40.19 20.51
C GLN A 40 -14.56 -39.58 19.43
N THR A 41 -14.02 -40.41 18.58
CA THR A 41 -13.32 -40.03 17.36
C THR A 41 -14.31 -39.42 16.37
N GLY A 42 -14.51 -38.13 16.44
CA GLY A 42 -15.08 -37.35 15.36
C GLY A 42 -14.01 -37.24 14.26
N SER A 43 -14.13 -38.05 13.21
CA SER A 43 -13.36 -37.91 11.99
C SER A 43 -13.73 -36.61 11.27
N GLY A 44 -13.26 -35.49 11.80
CA GLY A 44 -13.22 -34.21 11.08
C GLY A 44 -12.04 -34.28 10.11
N SER A 45 -12.38 -34.47 8.83
CA SER A 45 -11.39 -34.61 7.77
C SER A 45 -10.40 -33.45 7.80
N ILE A 46 -9.09 -33.79 7.72
CA ILE A 46 -7.97 -32.82 7.56
C ILE A 46 -8.28 -31.85 6.38
N THR A 47 -9.03 -32.31 5.39
CA THR A 47 -9.54 -31.50 4.27
C THR A 47 -10.35 -30.28 4.73
N THR A 48 -11.20 -30.44 5.76
CA THR A 48 -12.03 -29.32 6.25
C THR A 48 -11.20 -28.25 6.98
N LEU A 49 -10.12 -28.66 7.65
CA LEU A 49 -9.17 -27.72 8.28
C LEU A 49 -8.32 -27.00 7.23
N ILE A 50 -7.91 -27.70 6.17
CA ILE A 50 -7.16 -27.11 5.05
C ILE A 50 -8.08 -26.19 4.25
N ASP A 51 -9.32 -26.54 3.98
CA ASP A 51 -10.28 -25.68 3.30
C ASP A 51 -10.60 -24.41 4.08
N ASN A 52 -10.70 -24.48 5.41
CA ASN A 52 -10.90 -23.31 6.25
C ASN A 52 -9.64 -22.43 6.33
N LEU A 53 -8.45 -23.03 6.32
CA LEU A 53 -7.17 -22.32 6.26
C LEU A 53 -7.00 -21.63 4.89
N LEU A 54 -7.32 -22.33 3.79
CA LEU A 54 -7.26 -21.76 2.44
C LEU A 54 -8.31 -20.67 2.23
N LYS A 55 -9.51 -20.78 2.78
CA LYS A 55 -10.52 -19.71 2.76
C LYS A 55 -10.07 -18.48 3.55
N GLY A 56 -9.30 -18.65 4.63
CA GLY A 56 -8.67 -17.54 5.37
C GLY A 56 -7.54 -16.84 4.60
N LEU A 57 -6.89 -17.54 3.66
CA LEU A 57 -5.78 -17.00 2.86
C LEU A 57 -6.24 -16.32 1.55
N THR A 58 -7.48 -16.52 1.13
CA THR A 58 -8.04 -15.95 -0.10
C THR A 58 -8.94 -14.74 0.12
N THR A 59 -9.03 -14.23 1.35
CA THR A 59 -9.80 -13.01 1.64
C THR A 59 -8.86 -11.82 1.60
N PRO A 60 -8.92 -10.93 0.59
CA PRO A 60 -8.32 -9.61 0.68
C PRO A 60 -9.19 -8.78 1.63
N GLY A 61 -8.81 -8.73 2.88
CA GLY A 61 -9.51 -7.95 3.90
C GLY A 61 -8.92 -8.24 5.27
N ALA A 62 -8.22 -7.28 5.85
CA ALA A 62 -7.93 -7.32 7.28
C ALA A 62 -9.24 -7.57 8.04
N PRO A 63 -9.25 -8.37 9.13
CA PRO A 63 -10.46 -8.61 9.91
C PRO A 63 -11.07 -7.27 10.30
N ALA A 64 -12.35 -7.07 9.92
CA ALA A 64 -13.09 -5.89 10.32
C ALA A 64 -13.08 -5.81 11.85
N VAL A 65 -12.52 -4.74 12.39
CA VAL A 65 -12.61 -4.46 13.82
C VAL A 65 -14.09 -4.24 14.11
N PRO A 66 -14.73 -5.01 15.03
CA PRO A 66 -16.12 -4.80 15.35
C PRO A 66 -16.36 -3.36 15.82
N GLY A 67 -17.18 -2.61 15.10
CA GLY A 67 -17.45 -1.20 15.37
C GLY A 67 -16.66 -0.20 14.54
N ALA A 68 -15.74 -0.63 13.66
CA ALA A 68 -15.12 0.26 12.68
C ALA A 68 -16.18 0.66 11.64
N ALA A 69 -16.32 1.97 11.39
CA ALA A 69 -17.20 2.46 10.34
C ALA A 69 -16.80 1.83 8.99
N GLU A 70 -17.80 1.41 8.20
CA GLU A 70 -17.53 0.92 6.85
C GLU A 70 -16.84 2.00 6.02
N THR A 71 -15.85 1.60 5.21
CA THR A 71 -15.25 2.54 4.27
C THR A 71 -16.24 2.93 3.17
N SER A 72 -16.33 4.21 2.89
CA SER A 72 -17.10 4.77 1.78
C SER A 72 -16.28 5.70 0.88
N GLN A 73 -14.97 5.81 1.14
CA GLN A 73 -14.00 6.45 0.24
C GLN A 73 -12.81 5.51 0.02
N MET A 74 -12.48 5.23 -1.25
CA MET A 74 -11.40 4.33 -1.64
C MET A 74 -10.56 4.96 -2.74
N ILE A 75 -9.24 5.06 -2.52
CA ILE A 75 -8.28 5.30 -3.60
C ILE A 75 -7.80 3.94 -4.10
N VAL A 76 -7.85 3.72 -5.41
CA VAL A 76 -7.26 2.54 -6.07
C VAL A 76 -6.05 2.97 -6.87
N VAL A 77 -4.90 2.37 -6.58
CA VAL A 77 -3.63 2.56 -7.29
C VAL A 77 -3.28 1.23 -7.94
N THR A 78 -3.39 1.17 -9.27
CA THR A 78 -3.22 -0.07 -10.02
C THR A 78 -2.16 0.06 -11.10
N ALA A 79 -1.36 -1.00 -11.28
CA ALA A 79 -0.36 -1.10 -12.33
C ALA A 79 -0.37 -2.52 -12.94
N PRO A 80 0.10 -2.70 -14.19
CA PRO A 80 0.03 -4.00 -14.88
C PRO A 80 0.96 -5.06 -14.29
N VAL A 81 2.07 -4.65 -13.67
CA VAL A 81 3.05 -5.58 -13.06
C VAL A 81 3.66 -4.98 -11.79
N ALA A 82 4.13 -5.84 -10.89
CA ALA A 82 4.69 -5.41 -9.60
C ALA A 82 5.97 -4.56 -9.73
N SER A 83 6.73 -4.71 -10.81
CA SER A 83 7.93 -3.90 -11.07
C SER A 83 7.66 -2.53 -11.66
N SER A 84 6.39 -2.18 -11.92
CA SER A 84 6.01 -0.87 -12.47
C SER A 84 6.39 0.25 -11.51
N GLN A 85 7.07 1.27 -12.02
CA GLN A 85 7.39 2.51 -11.30
C GLN A 85 6.30 3.58 -11.48
N THR A 86 5.28 3.28 -12.29
CA THR A 86 4.12 4.13 -12.49
C THR A 86 2.85 3.31 -12.42
N ALA A 87 1.75 3.96 -12.05
CA ALA A 87 0.44 3.38 -11.88
C ALA A 87 -0.65 4.37 -12.32
N THR A 88 -1.88 3.91 -12.31
CA THR A 88 -3.07 4.75 -12.40
C THR A 88 -3.71 4.86 -11.02
N LEU A 89 -4.03 6.08 -10.60
CA LEU A 89 -4.77 6.36 -9.37
C LEU A 89 -6.19 6.82 -9.71
N THR A 90 -7.19 6.22 -9.07
CA THR A 90 -8.61 6.60 -9.18
C THR A 90 -9.23 6.63 -7.79
N GLY A 91 -9.94 7.71 -7.46
CA GLY A 91 -10.72 7.82 -6.23
C GLY A 91 -12.17 7.41 -6.45
N PHE A 92 -12.71 6.61 -5.54
CA PHE A 92 -14.08 6.12 -5.55
C PHE A 92 -14.79 6.51 -4.26
N GLU A 93 -16.08 6.80 -4.36
CA GLU A 93 -16.95 7.07 -3.23
C GLU A 93 -18.25 6.29 -3.35
N LYS A 94 -18.78 5.78 -2.24
CA LYS A 94 -20.12 5.19 -2.19
C LYS A 94 -21.17 6.30 -2.27
N ASP A 95 -22.13 6.14 -3.19
CA ASP A 95 -23.32 6.98 -3.24
C ASP A 95 -24.32 6.60 -2.13
N ALA A 96 -25.46 7.30 -2.08
CA ALA A 96 -26.52 7.05 -1.09
C ALA A 96 -27.12 5.64 -1.16
N THR A 97 -26.92 4.92 -2.27
CA THR A 97 -27.37 3.52 -2.44
C THR A 97 -26.30 2.50 -2.02
N GLY A 98 -25.12 2.96 -1.60
CA GLY A 98 -23.97 2.13 -1.29
C GLY A 98 -23.16 1.70 -2.52
N THR A 99 -23.48 2.21 -3.71
CA THR A 99 -22.77 1.88 -4.94
C THR A 99 -21.52 2.74 -5.09
N TRP A 100 -20.39 2.12 -5.40
CA TRP A 100 -19.14 2.82 -5.66
C TRP A 100 -19.17 3.57 -6.99
N LYS A 101 -18.80 4.84 -6.97
CA LYS A 101 -18.68 5.71 -8.13
C LYS A 101 -17.28 6.31 -8.20
N PRO A 102 -16.63 6.38 -9.36
CA PRO A 102 -15.40 7.13 -9.53
C PRO A 102 -15.68 8.64 -9.40
N VAL A 103 -14.87 9.32 -8.59
CA VAL A 103 -15.03 10.76 -8.28
C VAL A 103 -13.76 11.57 -8.49
N LEU A 104 -12.59 10.92 -8.52
CA LEU A 104 -11.30 11.54 -8.79
C LEU A 104 -10.49 10.70 -9.79
N GLY A 105 -9.75 11.36 -10.64
CA GLY A 105 -8.92 10.68 -11.65
C GLY A 105 -9.74 10.16 -12.85
N PRO A 106 -9.23 9.16 -13.60
CA PRO A 106 -7.91 8.53 -13.39
C PRO A 106 -6.74 9.50 -13.63
N THR A 107 -5.73 9.41 -12.77
CA THR A 107 -4.51 10.20 -12.90
C THR A 107 -3.26 9.31 -12.81
N LYS A 108 -2.16 9.76 -13.44
CA LYS A 108 -0.87 9.08 -13.35
C LYS A 108 -0.31 9.20 -11.95
N ALA A 109 0.14 8.08 -11.38
CA ALA A 109 0.89 7.99 -10.13
C ALA A 109 2.29 7.43 -10.38
N TYR A 110 3.25 7.83 -9.52
CA TYR A 110 4.59 7.28 -9.46
C TYR A 110 4.71 6.43 -8.20
N LEU A 111 5.45 5.33 -8.31
CA LEU A 111 5.65 4.34 -7.26
C LEU A 111 7.11 4.24 -6.89
N GLY A 112 7.44 3.36 -5.94
CA GLY A 112 8.80 3.07 -5.53
C GLY A 112 9.72 2.68 -6.69
N GLU A 113 11.00 3.01 -6.58
CA GLU A 113 12.04 2.67 -7.59
C GLU A 113 12.05 1.18 -7.96
N LYS A 114 11.70 0.30 -7.01
CA LYS A 114 11.58 -1.15 -7.22
C LYS A 114 10.13 -1.61 -7.39
N GLY A 115 9.24 -0.70 -7.81
CA GLY A 115 7.83 -0.97 -8.01
C GLY A 115 7.07 -1.16 -6.69
N MET A 116 6.15 -2.12 -6.63
CA MET A 116 5.34 -2.43 -5.46
C MET A 116 5.59 -3.84 -4.92
N GLY A 117 5.21 -4.09 -3.68
CA GLY A 117 5.37 -5.39 -3.03
C GLY A 117 5.34 -5.29 -1.52
N LYS A 118 6.00 -6.22 -0.82
CA LYS A 118 6.21 -6.07 0.62
C LYS A 118 7.12 -4.86 0.85
N ALA A 119 6.61 -3.85 1.56
CA ALA A 119 7.41 -2.71 1.98
C ALA A 119 8.36 -3.13 3.11
N GLN A 120 9.58 -2.62 3.06
CA GLN A 120 10.62 -2.85 4.07
C GLN A 120 11.53 -1.63 4.11
N ASP A 121 12.07 -1.30 5.27
CA ASP A 121 13.03 -0.22 5.39
C ASP A 121 14.19 -0.40 4.40
N ASN A 122 14.58 0.66 3.71
CA ASN A 122 15.65 0.69 2.71
C ASN A 122 15.43 -0.19 1.45
N VAL A 123 14.20 -0.62 1.15
CA VAL A 123 13.90 -1.45 -0.03
C VAL A 123 13.22 -0.68 -1.16
N TYR A 124 12.74 0.52 -0.99
CA TYR A 124 12.16 1.42 -2.01
C TYR A 124 11.03 0.78 -2.83
N ARG A 125 10.15 0.03 -2.17
CA ARG A 125 8.91 -0.54 -2.74
C ARG A 125 7.69 0.10 -2.14
N THR A 126 6.73 0.42 -2.99
CA THR A 126 5.41 0.82 -2.54
C THR A 126 4.67 -0.41 -1.97
N PRO A 127 4.10 -0.34 -0.75
CA PRO A 127 3.40 -1.48 -0.17
C PRO A 127 2.20 -1.89 -1.01
N GLN A 128 2.02 -3.20 -1.21
CA GLN A 128 0.80 -3.78 -1.78
C GLN A 128 -0.18 -4.12 -0.66
N GLY A 129 -1.45 -3.78 -0.88
CA GLY A 129 -2.52 -4.04 0.08
C GLY A 129 -3.54 -2.93 0.15
N THR A 130 -4.40 -2.99 1.16
CA THR A 130 -5.38 -1.95 1.48
C THR A 130 -5.05 -1.36 2.84
N PHE A 131 -4.93 -0.03 2.91
CA PHE A 131 -4.43 0.68 4.08
C PHE A 131 -5.32 1.87 4.41
N PRO A 132 -5.53 2.20 5.69
CA PRO A 132 -6.22 3.41 6.09
C PRO A 132 -5.35 4.64 5.80
N MET A 133 -6.01 5.78 5.61
CA MET A 133 -5.38 7.10 5.50
C MET A 133 -5.81 7.93 6.69
N ASN A 134 -4.86 8.48 7.48
CA ASN A 134 -5.20 9.04 8.78
C ASN A 134 -4.89 10.53 8.97
N ILE A 135 -3.69 11.02 8.64
CA ILE A 135 -3.27 12.40 8.86
C ILE A 135 -2.67 12.99 7.60
N ALA A 136 -2.98 14.25 7.33
CA ALA A 136 -2.40 15.00 6.23
C ALA A 136 -1.43 16.07 6.74
N PHE A 137 -0.50 16.47 5.88
CA PHE A 137 0.46 17.52 6.18
C PHE A 137 0.96 18.21 4.91
N GLY A 138 1.64 19.31 5.08
CA GLY A 138 2.30 19.95 3.95
C GLY A 138 3.09 21.19 4.32
N ARG A 139 3.96 21.60 3.39
CA ARG A 139 4.71 22.86 3.47
C ARG A 139 3.81 24.09 3.22
N GLN A 140 2.71 23.86 2.52
CA GLN A 140 1.71 24.90 2.18
C GLN A 140 0.61 24.94 3.23
N ASP A 141 -0.20 26.01 3.17
CA ASP A 141 -1.40 26.08 3.98
C ASP A 141 -2.40 24.99 3.60
N LYS A 142 -3.19 24.55 4.58
CA LYS A 142 -4.25 23.57 4.36
C LYS A 142 -5.18 24.03 3.24
N PRO A 143 -5.39 23.23 2.16
CA PRO A 143 -6.34 23.58 1.13
C PRO A 143 -7.74 23.80 1.70
N GLU A 144 -8.42 24.84 1.25
CA GLU A 144 -9.81 25.10 1.65
C GLU A 144 -10.70 23.89 1.35
N GLY A 145 -11.60 23.54 2.27
CA GLY A 145 -12.49 22.38 2.16
C GLY A 145 -11.87 21.06 2.65
N THR A 146 -10.58 21.03 2.99
CA THR A 146 -9.95 19.81 3.56
C THR A 146 -10.52 19.49 4.94
N LYS A 147 -11.07 18.27 5.09
CA LYS A 147 -11.66 17.75 6.34
C LYS A 147 -10.68 16.92 7.16
N MET A 148 -9.65 16.34 6.51
CA MET A 148 -8.59 15.61 7.20
C MET A 148 -7.91 16.49 8.25
N GLU A 149 -7.47 15.89 9.36
CA GLU A 149 -6.50 16.51 10.24
C GLU A 149 -5.26 16.87 9.40
N TYR A 150 -4.80 18.12 9.54
CA TYR A 150 -3.73 18.66 8.73
C TYR A 150 -2.80 19.52 9.58
N PHE A 151 -1.50 19.28 9.48
CA PHE A 151 -0.51 20.18 10.04
C PHE A 151 0.38 20.78 8.95
N LYS A 152 0.65 22.09 9.07
CA LYS A 152 1.61 22.78 8.23
C LYS A 152 3.01 22.51 8.78
N THR A 153 3.91 22.00 7.93
CA THR A 153 5.25 21.63 8.35
C THR A 153 6.18 22.84 8.51
N THR A 154 7.10 22.72 9.43
CA THR A 154 8.24 23.60 9.69
C THR A 154 9.54 22.80 9.63
N THR A 155 10.67 23.46 9.79
CA THR A 155 11.99 22.78 9.86
C THR A 155 12.16 21.87 11.07
N ARG A 156 11.21 21.89 12.02
CA ARG A 156 11.18 21.06 13.22
C ARG A 156 10.34 19.79 13.06
N ASP A 157 9.61 19.65 11.96
CA ASP A 157 8.70 18.53 11.72
C ASP A 157 9.43 17.40 11.01
N TRP A 158 9.48 16.25 11.67
CA TRP A 158 10.15 15.03 11.21
C TRP A 158 9.16 13.86 11.17
N TRP A 159 9.37 12.97 10.20
CA TRP A 159 8.84 11.61 10.32
C TRP A 159 9.96 10.71 10.80
N ASP A 160 9.78 10.11 11.98
CA ASP A 160 10.80 9.29 12.60
C ASP A 160 10.89 7.91 11.94
N SER A 161 11.96 7.68 11.22
CA SER A 161 12.29 6.41 10.55
C SER A 161 13.50 5.71 11.21
N ASN A 162 13.84 6.09 12.45
CA ASN A 162 14.86 5.40 13.20
C ASN A 162 14.30 4.13 13.84
N GLU A 163 14.64 2.96 13.30
CA GLU A 163 14.18 1.65 13.76
C GLU A 163 14.45 1.38 15.26
N LYS A 164 15.36 2.13 15.88
CA LYS A 164 15.68 2.03 17.32
C LYS A 164 14.90 3.03 18.19
N SER A 165 14.12 3.90 17.57
CA SER A 165 13.38 4.92 18.28
C SER A 165 12.04 4.41 18.80
N PRO A 166 11.60 4.78 20.00
CA PRO A 166 10.27 4.48 20.50
C PRO A 166 9.15 5.19 19.71
N THR A 167 9.50 6.23 18.94
CA THR A 167 8.61 6.98 18.06
C THR A 167 8.74 6.61 16.58
N TYR A 168 9.39 5.45 16.27
CA TYR A 168 9.48 4.95 14.90
C TYR A 168 8.13 4.97 14.18
N ASN A 169 8.14 5.40 12.93
CA ASN A 169 6.98 5.56 12.05
C ASN A 169 5.89 6.48 12.62
N THR A 170 6.32 7.61 13.22
CA THR A 170 5.40 8.69 13.65
C THR A 170 5.95 10.08 13.31
N HIS A 171 5.05 11.07 13.27
CA HIS A 171 5.42 12.48 13.25
C HIS A 171 5.97 12.90 14.61
N VAL A 172 7.10 13.59 14.61
CA VAL A 172 7.70 14.19 15.80
C VAL A 172 8.15 15.63 15.53
N VAL A 173 8.07 16.49 16.56
CA VAL A 173 8.54 17.87 16.49
C VAL A 173 9.83 17.99 17.31
N SER A 174 10.95 18.28 16.63
CA SER A 174 12.27 18.32 17.25
C SER A 174 13.21 19.31 16.53
N ASP A 175 14.08 19.98 17.28
CA ASP A 175 15.13 20.84 16.71
C ASP A 175 16.27 20.04 16.04
N THR A 176 16.33 18.74 16.33
CA THR A 176 17.34 17.81 15.78
C THR A 176 16.67 16.57 15.20
N SER A 177 17.34 15.92 14.24
CA SER A 177 16.85 14.66 13.68
C SER A 177 16.72 13.58 14.74
N PRO A 178 15.62 12.77 14.69
CA PRO A 178 15.50 11.55 15.51
C PRO A 178 16.57 10.49 15.21
N GLY A 179 17.35 10.68 14.13
CA GLY A 179 18.37 9.73 13.68
C GLY A 179 17.84 8.71 12.67
N GLY A 180 18.69 7.73 12.30
CA GLY A 180 18.34 6.77 11.25
C GLY A 180 18.04 7.48 9.92
N ASP A 181 17.05 6.96 9.20
CA ASP A 181 16.59 7.50 7.92
C ASP A 181 15.40 8.47 8.07
N SER A 182 15.28 9.11 9.26
CA SER A 182 14.20 10.05 9.55
C SER A 182 14.15 11.22 8.59
N GLU A 183 12.98 11.54 8.09
CA GLU A 183 12.77 12.57 7.09
C GLU A 183 12.36 13.90 7.73
N ASN A 184 13.05 14.99 7.39
CA ASN A 184 12.56 16.34 7.69
C ASN A 184 11.48 16.72 6.66
N LEU A 185 10.24 16.79 7.10
CA LEU A 185 9.08 16.97 6.22
C LEU A 185 9.05 18.32 5.48
N TYR A 186 9.70 19.35 6.04
CA TYR A 186 9.82 20.65 5.39
C TYR A 186 10.98 20.69 4.41
N ASN A 187 12.16 20.19 4.80
CA ASN A 187 13.39 20.25 4.01
C ASN A 187 13.39 19.26 2.85
N SER A 188 12.54 18.25 2.84
CA SER A 188 12.32 17.35 1.69
C SER A 188 11.78 18.09 0.45
N GLY A 189 11.36 19.34 0.62
CA GLY A 189 11.07 20.23 -0.50
C GLY A 189 9.66 20.08 -1.09
N PRO A 190 9.45 20.51 -2.35
CA PRO A 190 8.11 20.63 -2.95
C PRO A 190 7.32 19.33 -3.05
N VAL A 191 7.96 18.17 -2.98
CA VAL A 191 7.28 16.88 -2.96
C VAL A 191 6.35 16.75 -1.75
N TYR A 192 6.65 17.44 -0.66
CA TYR A 192 5.81 17.50 0.53
C TYR A 192 5.06 18.85 0.68
N ASP A 193 4.80 19.56 -0.44
CA ASP A 193 3.89 20.70 -0.40
C ASP A 193 2.51 20.28 0.09
N TYR A 194 2.08 19.06 -0.25
CA TYR A 194 0.87 18.40 0.22
C TYR A 194 1.10 16.90 0.31
N ALA A 195 0.71 16.28 1.41
CA ALA A 195 0.83 14.85 1.63
C ALA A 195 -0.25 14.32 2.57
N VAL A 196 -0.52 13.02 2.49
CA VAL A 196 -1.33 12.28 3.46
C VAL A 196 -0.67 10.94 3.76
N ASN A 197 -0.65 10.55 5.03
CA ASN A 197 -0.04 9.32 5.47
C ASN A 197 -0.86 8.09 5.03
N ILE A 198 -0.19 7.15 4.36
CA ILE A 198 -0.67 5.79 4.11
C ILE A 198 -0.24 4.96 5.31
N ASN A 199 -1.19 4.67 6.20
CA ASN A 199 -0.90 3.97 7.45
C ASN A 199 -0.75 2.46 7.24
N HIS A 200 0.25 2.05 6.45
CA HIS A 200 0.52 0.65 6.11
C HIS A 200 1.16 -0.15 7.24
N ASN A 201 1.86 0.51 8.17
CA ASN A 201 2.51 -0.09 9.32
C ASN A 201 1.97 0.54 10.63
N PRO A 202 0.69 0.27 10.99
CA PRO A 202 0.05 0.90 12.15
C PRO A 202 0.61 0.40 13.48
N THR A 203 1.21 -0.77 13.50
CA THR A 203 1.90 -1.36 14.67
C THR A 203 3.28 -0.77 14.89
N ARG A 204 3.77 0.03 13.94
CA ARG A 204 5.09 0.65 13.98
C ARG A 204 6.21 -0.38 14.17
N THR A 205 6.09 -1.49 13.45
CA THR A 205 7.07 -2.57 13.48
C THR A 205 8.32 -2.17 12.70
N PRO A 206 9.50 -2.04 13.34
CA PRO A 206 10.75 -1.80 12.62
C PRO A 206 11.03 -2.88 11.59
N GLY A 207 11.51 -2.49 10.41
CA GLY A 207 11.74 -3.41 9.30
C GLY A 207 10.57 -3.53 8.30
N ASP A 208 9.36 -3.08 8.66
CA ASP A 208 8.18 -3.12 7.78
C ASP A 208 7.94 -1.77 7.06
N ALA A 209 8.97 -0.96 6.92
CA ALA A 209 9.01 0.39 6.38
C ALA A 209 8.25 1.46 7.19
N SER A 210 8.73 2.67 7.08
CA SER A 210 8.15 3.90 7.64
C SER A 210 7.98 4.94 6.55
N ALA A 211 7.34 6.08 6.87
CA ALA A 211 7.24 7.25 5.99
C ALA A 211 6.66 6.93 4.61
N ILE A 212 5.56 6.19 4.54
CA ILE A 212 4.86 5.93 3.28
C ILE A 212 3.67 6.87 3.14
N PHE A 213 3.73 7.74 2.14
CA PHE A 213 2.76 8.80 1.92
C PHE A 213 2.18 8.77 0.50
N LEU A 214 1.00 9.36 0.34
CA LEU A 214 0.54 9.89 -0.94
C LEU A 214 0.92 11.38 -0.97
N HIS A 215 1.72 11.83 -1.96
CA HIS A 215 2.29 13.17 -1.99
C HIS A 215 2.44 13.74 -3.41
N VAL A 216 2.97 14.96 -3.54
CA VAL A 216 3.21 15.62 -4.82
C VAL A 216 4.43 15.00 -5.53
N THR A 217 4.31 14.71 -6.83
CA THR A 217 5.41 14.15 -7.63
C THR A 217 6.41 15.21 -8.10
N ASP A 218 7.66 14.82 -8.21
CA ASP A 218 8.70 15.53 -8.98
C ASP A 218 8.93 14.91 -10.38
N GLY A 219 8.06 13.99 -10.80
CA GLY A 219 8.15 13.29 -12.08
C GLY A 219 9.03 12.04 -12.08
N LYS A 220 9.53 11.61 -10.91
CA LYS A 220 10.42 10.45 -10.74
C LYS A 220 9.78 9.37 -9.86
N PRO A 221 10.29 8.12 -9.93
CA PRO A 221 9.97 7.10 -8.94
C PRO A 221 10.35 7.53 -7.52
N THR A 222 9.63 7.00 -6.54
CA THR A 222 9.78 7.34 -5.12
C THR A 222 10.64 6.32 -4.36
N GLN A 223 10.88 6.57 -3.09
CA GLN A 223 11.51 5.59 -2.20
C GLN A 223 10.50 4.62 -1.54
N GLY A 224 9.25 4.58 -2.03
CA GLY A 224 8.19 3.70 -1.55
C GLY A 224 6.82 4.37 -1.48
N CYS A 225 6.76 5.68 -1.49
CA CYS A 225 5.52 6.45 -1.52
C CYS A 225 4.74 6.28 -2.83
N VAL A 226 3.52 6.80 -2.85
CA VAL A 226 2.74 7.07 -4.06
C VAL A 226 2.77 8.57 -4.32
N ALA A 227 3.12 9.00 -5.54
CA ALA A 227 3.19 10.42 -5.85
C ALA A 227 2.38 10.78 -7.10
N ILE A 228 1.62 11.89 -7.04
CA ILE A 228 0.72 12.39 -8.09
C ILE A 228 0.95 13.87 -8.36
N ALA A 229 0.36 14.38 -9.44
CA ALA A 229 0.43 15.80 -9.76
C ALA A 229 -0.11 16.66 -8.59
N ARG A 230 0.48 17.87 -8.42
CA ARG A 230 0.14 18.78 -7.31
C ARG A 230 -1.36 19.12 -7.26
N ASP A 231 -1.95 19.45 -8.40
CA ASP A 231 -3.36 19.84 -8.45
C ASP A 231 -4.29 18.67 -8.13
N GLU A 232 -3.90 17.45 -8.53
CA GLU A 232 -4.62 16.23 -8.16
C GLU A 232 -4.48 15.95 -6.65
N MET A 233 -3.30 16.21 -6.05
CA MET A 233 -3.10 16.05 -4.61
C MET A 233 -3.97 17.02 -3.80
N VAL A 234 -4.16 18.27 -4.26
CA VAL A 234 -5.07 19.23 -3.66
C VAL A 234 -6.53 18.72 -3.71
N LYS A 235 -6.98 18.19 -4.87
CA LYS A 235 -8.32 17.61 -5.00
C LYS A 235 -8.51 16.40 -4.07
N VAL A 236 -7.50 15.54 -3.95
CA VAL A 236 -7.51 14.41 -3.01
C VAL A 236 -7.72 14.90 -1.58
N LEU A 237 -6.95 15.90 -1.12
CA LEU A 237 -7.08 16.44 0.24
C LEU A 237 -8.44 17.07 0.50
N GLN A 238 -9.01 17.79 -0.47
CA GLN A 238 -10.35 18.40 -0.38
C GLN A 238 -11.47 17.35 -0.32
N TRP A 239 -11.26 16.21 -0.98
CA TRP A 239 -12.25 15.13 -1.05
C TRP A 239 -12.20 14.19 0.16
N LEU A 240 -11.01 13.87 0.69
CA LEU A 240 -10.85 12.93 1.80
C LEU A 240 -11.62 13.41 3.05
N ASP A 241 -12.44 12.52 3.60
CA ASP A 241 -13.28 12.77 4.76
C ASP A 241 -13.08 11.66 5.81
N PRO A 242 -12.51 11.96 6.99
CA PRO A 242 -12.31 10.97 8.05
C PRO A 242 -13.59 10.24 8.47
N ALA A 243 -14.77 10.91 8.38
CA ALA A 243 -16.05 10.30 8.69
C ALA A 243 -16.43 9.17 7.72
N LYS A 244 -15.79 9.11 6.55
CA LYS A 244 -16.00 8.11 5.50
C LYS A 244 -14.98 6.96 5.56
N ASN A 245 -14.13 6.93 6.60
CA ASN A 245 -13.08 5.93 6.79
C ASN A 245 -12.26 5.68 5.51
N PRO A 246 -11.54 6.71 5.00
CA PRO A 246 -10.86 6.65 3.71
C PRO A 246 -9.75 5.61 3.72
N GLN A 247 -9.68 4.82 2.64
CA GLN A 247 -8.66 3.81 2.43
C GLN A 247 -7.99 3.97 1.07
N ILE A 248 -6.79 3.41 0.94
CA ILE A 248 -6.06 3.28 -0.32
C ILE A 248 -5.74 1.80 -0.57
N THR A 249 -6.09 1.31 -1.76
CA THR A 249 -5.72 -0.03 -2.23
C THR A 249 -4.66 0.10 -3.31
N ILE A 250 -3.54 -0.60 -3.15
CA ILE A 250 -2.39 -0.57 -4.05
C ILE A 250 -2.09 -1.99 -4.51
N GLY A 251 -2.03 -2.23 -5.82
CA GLY A 251 -1.76 -3.57 -6.31
C GLY A 251 -1.63 -3.72 -7.82
N VAL A 252 -1.33 -4.95 -8.23
CA VAL A 252 -1.22 -5.35 -9.64
C VAL A 252 -2.61 -5.69 -10.15
N ASN A 253 -3.03 -5.04 -11.25
CA ASN A 253 -4.35 -5.25 -11.87
C ASN A 253 -5.50 -5.25 -10.85
N VAL A 254 -5.41 -4.34 -9.86
CA VAL A 254 -6.49 -4.18 -8.88
C VAL A 254 -7.67 -3.55 -9.58
N ASP A 255 -8.81 -4.21 -9.47
CA ASP A 255 -10.08 -3.71 -9.98
C ASP A 255 -10.61 -2.54 -9.12
N ALA A 256 -11.53 -1.78 -9.70
CA ALA A 256 -12.38 -0.85 -8.96
C ALA A 256 -13.06 -1.59 -7.78
N PRO A 257 -13.43 -0.88 -6.70
CA PRO A 257 -14.21 -1.49 -5.62
C PRO A 257 -15.43 -2.21 -6.18
N LYS A 258 -15.80 -3.33 -5.57
CA LYS A 258 -16.96 -4.14 -6.01
C LYS A 258 -18.18 -3.24 -6.18
N ASP A 259 -18.88 -3.41 -7.30
CA ASP A 259 -20.04 -2.61 -7.73
C ASP A 259 -19.71 -1.20 -8.26
N ALA A 260 -18.44 -0.81 -8.38
CA ALA A 260 -18.07 0.40 -9.10
C ALA A 260 -18.17 0.17 -10.63
N PRO A 261 -18.63 1.17 -11.42
CA PRO A 261 -18.58 1.09 -12.88
C PRO A 261 -17.13 0.91 -13.33
N SER A 262 -16.90 0.00 -14.30
CA SER A 262 -15.55 -0.17 -14.86
C SER A 262 -15.12 1.11 -15.58
N ALA A 263 -13.83 1.44 -15.51
CA ALA A 263 -13.27 2.63 -16.18
C ALA A 263 -13.48 2.65 -17.71
N GLN A 264 -13.77 1.49 -18.32
CA GLN A 264 -14.09 1.37 -19.75
C GLN A 264 -15.47 1.92 -20.13
N GLN A 265 -16.36 2.22 -19.17
CA GLN A 265 -17.67 2.84 -19.44
C GLN A 265 -17.66 4.36 -19.36
N GLN A 266 -16.52 4.97 -19.01
CA GLN A 266 -16.33 6.41 -19.09
C GLN A 266 -15.75 6.79 -20.46
N SER A 267 -16.47 6.48 -21.56
CA SER A 267 -16.18 7.09 -22.85
C SER A 267 -16.39 8.61 -22.73
N LEU A 268 -15.36 9.35 -23.05
CA LEU A 268 -15.45 10.81 -23.15
C LEU A 268 -16.60 11.18 -24.08
N PRO A 269 -17.45 12.17 -23.75
CA PRO A 269 -18.48 12.66 -24.66
C PRO A 269 -17.79 13.15 -25.93
N GLY A 270 -17.96 12.43 -27.05
CA GLY A 270 -17.35 12.77 -28.34
C GLY A 270 -16.54 11.64 -28.99
N ALA A 271 -16.36 10.47 -28.35
CA ALA A 271 -15.63 9.35 -28.96
C ALA A 271 -16.47 8.51 -29.94
N ASP A 272 -17.78 8.74 -30.02
CA ASP A 272 -18.68 7.95 -30.88
C ASP A 272 -18.54 8.27 -32.39
N VAL A 273 -17.73 9.24 -32.76
CA VAL A 273 -17.58 9.64 -34.19
C VAL A 273 -16.44 8.91 -34.90
N ILE A 274 -15.54 8.24 -34.19
CA ILE A 274 -14.37 7.57 -34.79
C ILE A 274 -14.54 6.04 -34.89
N GLY A 275 -15.46 5.43 -34.12
CA GLY A 275 -15.75 4.00 -34.17
C GLY A 275 -16.43 3.50 -35.44
N GLY A 276 -17.03 4.41 -36.22
CA GLY A 276 -17.75 4.07 -37.48
C GLY A 276 -16.87 3.93 -38.72
N VAL A 277 -15.60 4.33 -38.66
CA VAL A 277 -14.72 4.37 -39.87
C VAL A 277 -13.76 3.19 -39.93
N VAL A 278 -13.54 2.45 -38.86
CA VAL A 278 -12.57 1.33 -38.81
C VAL A 278 -13.21 -0.03 -39.09
N GLY A 279 -14.55 -0.11 -39.16
CA GLY A 279 -15.30 -1.35 -39.44
C GLY A 279 -15.28 -1.81 -40.92
N ASN A 280 -14.89 -0.96 -41.87
CA ASN A 280 -14.99 -1.26 -43.32
C ASN A 280 -13.65 -1.44 -44.03
N LEU A 281 -12.52 -1.60 -43.33
CA LEU A 281 -11.23 -1.80 -44.01
C LEU A 281 -10.93 -3.29 -44.27
N ALA A 282 -11.70 -4.23 -43.73
CA ALA A 282 -11.53 -5.66 -43.99
C ALA A 282 -12.20 -6.14 -45.28
N ASP A 283 -13.10 -5.33 -45.87
CA ASP A 283 -13.84 -5.68 -47.06
C ASP A 283 -13.23 -5.15 -48.38
N LEU A 284 -12.03 -4.55 -48.31
CA LEU A 284 -11.35 -3.96 -49.46
C LEU A 284 -10.06 -4.70 -49.87
N ILE A 285 -9.94 -6.00 -49.63
CA ILE A 285 -8.89 -6.82 -50.21
C ILE A 285 -9.50 -7.53 -51.45
N PRO A 286 -9.16 -7.12 -52.68
CA PRO A 286 -9.60 -7.88 -53.86
C PRO A 286 -8.87 -9.22 -53.87
N SER A 287 -9.64 -10.28 -54.06
CA SER A 287 -9.20 -11.64 -54.32
C SER A 287 -8.51 -11.70 -55.71
N VAL A 288 -7.18 -11.50 -55.72
CA VAL A 288 -6.32 -11.78 -56.86
C VAL A 288 -5.16 -12.63 -56.37
N LEU A 289 -5.35 -13.93 -56.42
CA LEU A 289 -4.31 -14.96 -56.56
C LEU A 289 -4.98 -16.35 -56.46
N ALA A 290 -5.77 -16.68 -57.48
CA ALA A 290 -6.07 -18.07 -57.79
C ALA A 290 -6.06 -18.20 -59.32
N GLY A 291 -5.02 -18.80 -59.87
CA GLY A 291 -4.96 -19.14 -61.31
C GLY A 291 -3.53 -19.23 -61.77
N SER A 292 -2.96 -20.39 -61.71
CA SER A 292 -2.57 -21.27 -62.82
C SER A 292 -1.38 -22.15 -62.44
N ALA A 293 -1.71 -23.42 -62.28
CA ALA A 293 -0.76 -24.49 -62.53
C ALA A 293 -1.37 -25.35 -63.64
N SER A 294 -0.75 -25.35 -64.79
CA SER A 294 -0.75 -26.41 -65.79
C SER A 294 0.55 -26.33 -66.56
#